data_82bc9a6d07ae7134c0d772fb55f799a5
#
_entry.id   82bc9a6d07ae7134c0d772fb55f799a5
#
_cell.length_a   1.000
_cell.length_b   1.000
_cell.length_c   1.000
_cell.angle_alpha   90.00
_cell.angle_beta   90.00
_cell.angle_gamma   90.00
#
_symmetry.space_group_name_H-M   'P 1'
#
loop_
_entity.id
_entity.type
_entity.pdbx_description
1 polymer ?
#
loop_
_entity_poly.entity_id
_entity_poly.type
_entity_poly.pdbx_seq_one_letter_code
_entity_poly.pdbx_strand_id
1 'polypeptide(L)'
;MLANMASSLIEHKRINTTVAKAKALKQFVEPLVTRSKEDTTHNRRVVFRALRNKYAVTELFRIVSEKVGDRPGGYTRIIKLGNRLGDNADMALIELVDFNEVYETDKPKKKKSRRRGAKKVAPAEVDAEVVADAPVADEAPAEVAAEAADESASSEEENKAE
;
A
#
# COMPACT_ATOMS: atom_id res chain seq x y z
N MET A 1 17.99 3.41 -14.74
CA MET A 1 18.43 4.22 -13.59
C MET A 1 17.62 3.87 -12.34
N LEU A 2 16.31 4.10 -12.27
CA LEU A 2 15.51 3.82 -11.05
C LEU A 2 15.60 2.36 -10.59
N ALA A 3 15.61 1.38 -11.49
CA ALA A 3 15.76 -0.03 -11.14
C ALA A 3 17.08 -0.31 -10.41
N ASN A 4 18.21 0.24 -10.89
CA ASN A 4 19.52 0.06 -10.24
C ASN A 4 19.55 0.73 -8.87
N MET A 5 19.00 1.96 -8.76
CA MET A 5 18.89 2.65 -7.47
C MET A 5 17.98 1.89 -6.49
N ALA A 6 16.90 1.28 -6.98
CA ALA A 6 16.02 0.44 -6.16
C ALA A 6 16.74 -0.82 -5.67
N SER A 7 17.52 -1.49 -6.52
CA SER A 7 18.34 -2.63 -6.13
C SER A 7 19.36 -2.23 -5.04
N SER A 8 20.07 -1.11 -5.23
CA SER A 8 21.01 -0.59 -4.23
C SER A 8 20.31 -0.21 -2.92
N LEU A 9 19.09 0.34 -2.97
CA LEU A 9 18.32 0.66 -1.76
C LEU A 9 17.91 -0.61 -1.01
N ILE A 10 17.52 -1.66 -1.70
CA ILE A 10 17.14 -2.94 -1.10
C ILE A 10 18.36 -3.61 -0.47
N GLU A 11 19.52 -3.59 -1.12
CA GLU A 11 20.76 -4.19 -0.63
C GLU A 11 21.36 -3.41 0.56
N HIS A 12 21.47 -2.09 0.43
CA HIS A 12 22.13 -1.24 1.45
C HIS A 12 21.18 -0.63 2.46
N LYS A 13 19.85 -0.76 2.28
CA LYS A 13 18.78 -0.22 3.15
C LYS A 13 18.70 1.31 3.14
N ARG A 14 19.74 2.02 2.75
CA ARG A 14 19.82 3.49 2.65
C ARG A 14 20.79 3.91 1.55
N ILE A 15 20.46 4.96 0.80
CA ILE A 15 21.32 5.54 -0.24
C ILE A 15 21.21 7.06 -0.26
N ASN A 16 22.32 7.71 -0.62
CA ASN A 16 22.36 9.17 -0.83
C ASN A 16 22.10 9.48 -2.31
N THR A 17 21.18 10.41 -2.58
CA THR A 17 20.86 10.84 -3.94
C THR A 17 20.27 12.26 -3.94
N THR A 18 19.88 12.77 -5.09
CA THR A 18 19.19 14.07 -5.16
C THR A 18 17.73 13.93 -4.75
N VAL A 19 17.13 14.99 -4.20
CA VAL A 19 15.73 15.01 -3.74
C VAL A 19 14.75 14.58 -4.85
N ALA A 20 14.97 15.03 -6.08
CA ALA A 20 14.13 14.68 -7.23
C ALA A 20 14.17 13.16 -7.51
N LYS A 21 15.38 12.58 -7.54
CA LYS A 21 15.56 11.13 -7.73
C LYS A 21 14.97 10.32 -6.58
N ALA A 22 15.15 10.79 -5.32
CA ALA A 22 14.58 10.14 -4.15
C ALA A 22 13.05 10.09 -4.21
N LYS A 23 12.38 11.18 -4.62
CA LYS A 23 10.93 11.22 -4.80
C LYS A 23 10.44 10.24 -5.86
N ALA A 24 11.10 10.19 -7.02
CA ALA A 24 10.77 9.24 -8.08
C ALA A 24 11.03 7.79 -7.65
N LEU A 25 12.14 7.55 -6.93
CA LEU A 25 12.49 6.23 -6.41
C LEU A 25 11.46 5.73 -5.39
N LYS A 26 10.97 6.60 -4.51
CA LYS A 26 9.89 6.26 -3.57
C LYS A 26 8.67 5.69 -4.30
N GLN A 27 8.18 6.38 -5.32
CA GLN A 27 7.02 5.92 -6.11
C GLN A 27 7.27 4.58 -6.82
N PHE A 28 8.52 4.29 -7.18
CA PHE A 28 8.90 3.06 -7.84
C PHE A 28 9.04 1.88 -6.86
N VAL A 29 9.65 2.10 -5.69
CA VAL A 29 9.98 1.05 -4.71
C VAL A 29 8.77 0.64 -3.87
N GLU A 30 7.93 1.58 -3.42
CA GLU A 30 6.81 1.28 -2.52
C GLU A 30 5.84 0.21 -3.05
N PRO A 31 5.43 0.21 -4.35
CA PRO A 31 4.61 -0.86 -4.89
C PRO A 31 5.31 -2.22 -4.92
N LEU A 32 6.64 -2.25 -5.09
CA LEU A 32 7.41 -3.49 -5.08
C LEU A 32 7.49 -4.09 -3.68
N VAL A 33 7.65 -3.24 -2.65
CA VAL A 33 7.62 -3.67 -1.24
C VAL A 33 6.22 -4.17 -0.87
N THR A 34 5.15 -3.51 -1.30
CA THR A 34 3.79 -4.01 -1.06
C THR A 34 3.58 -5.41 -1.64
N ARG A 35 4.05 -5.65 -2.86
CA ARG A 35 3.96 -6.98 -3.51
C ARG A 35 4.82 -8.05 -2.85
N SER A 36 5.92 -7.67 -2.20
CA SER A 36 6.80 -8.63 -1.53
C SER A 36 6.20 -9.24 -0.26
N LYS A 37 5.15 -8.67 0.29
CA LYS A 37 4.43 -9.21 1.45
C LYS A 37 3.78 -10.57 1.15
N GLU A 38 3.35 -10.77 -0.07
CA GLU A 38 2.79 -12.03 -0.54
C GLU A 38 3.84 -12.75 -1.39
N ASP A 39 4.45 -13.78 -0.84
CA ASP A 39 5.49 -14.56 -1.53
C ASP A 39 4.87 -15.57 -2.49
N THR A 40 4.41 -15.08 -3.65
CA THR A 40 3.93 -15.91 -4.75
C THR A 40 4.93 -15.90 -5.91
N THR A 41 4.94 -16.96 -6.70
CA THR A 41 5.77 -17.03 -7.92
C THR A 41 5.44 -15.91 -8.91
N HIS A 42 4.17 -15.51 -8.95
CA HIS A 42 3.72 -14.40 -9.79
C HIS A 42 4.34 -13.07 -9.32
N ASN A 43 4.24 -12.76 -8.02
CA ASN A 43 4.81 -11.53 -7.45
C ASN A 43 6.33 -11.48 -7.61
N ARG A 44 7.03 -12.59 -7.41
CA ARG A 44 8.46 -12.69 -7.68
C ARG A 44 8.81 -12.36 -9.13
N ARG A 45 8.05 -12.88 -10.10
CA ARG A 45 8.25 -12.57 -11.53
C ARG A 45 8.00 -11.11 -11.87
N VAL A 46 6.96 -10.50 -11.29
CA VAL A 46 6.64 -9.08 -11.50
C VAL A 46 7.73 -8.19 -10.93
N VAL A 47 8.18 -8.45 -9.70
CA VAL A 47 9.27 -7.71 -9.04
C VAL A 47 10.58 -7.89 -9.81
N PHE A 48 10.90 -9.10 -10.25
CA PHE A 48 12.09 -9.36 -11.06
C PHE A 48 12.08 -8.59 -12.39
N ARG A 49 10.92 -8.50 -13.05
CA ARG A 49 10.77 -7.69 -14.28
C ARG A 49 11.11 -6.22 -14.05
N ALA A 50 10.78 -5.68 -12.88
CA ALA A 50 11.05 -4.29 -12.52
C ALA A 50 12.51 -4.06 -12.12
N LEU A 51 13.09 -4.93 -11.29
CA LEU A 51 14.44 -4.77 -10.73
C LEU A 51 15.54 -5.32 -11.64
N ARG A 52 15.28 -6.44 -12.34
CA ARG A 52 16.24 -7.19 -13.18
C ARG A 52 17.50 -7.65 -12.44
N ASN A 53 17.43 -7.71 -11.12
CA ASN A 53 18.51 -8.18 -10.24
C ASN A 53 17.99 -9.30 -9.33
N LYS A 54 18.54 -10.51 -9.47
CA LYS A 54 18.11 -11.68 -8.69
C LYS A 54 18.42 -11.54 -7.20
N TYR A 55 19.55 -10.93 -6.87
CA TYR A 55 19.97 -10.75 -5.48
C TYR A 55 19.06 -9.77 -4.75
N ALA A 56 18.77 -8.62 -5.36
CA ALA A 56 17.84 -7.65 -4.79
C ALA A 56 16.43 -8.23 -4.60
N VAL A 57 15.96 -9.08 -5.53
CA VAL A 57 14.66 -9.77 -5.36
C VAL A 57 14.69 -10.74 -4.19
N THR A 58 15.75 -11.56 -4.07
CA THR A 58 15.87 -12.49 -2.94
C THR A 58 15.92 -11.75 -1.62
N GLU A 59 16.69 -10.67 -1.53
CA GLU A 59 16.81 -9.81 -0.36
C GLU A 59 15.47 -9.16 0.01
N LEU A 60 14.72 -8.69 -0.99
CA LEU A 60 13.42 -8.07 -0.79
C LEU A 60 12.41 -9.03 -0.16
N PHE A 61 12.30 -10.26 -0.69
CA PHE A 61 11.33 -11.24 -0.19
C PHE A 61 11.77 -11.91 1.12
N ARG A 62 13.07 -12.05 1.36
CA ARG A 62 13.60 -12.73 2.54
C ARG A 62 13.71 -11.82 3.75
N ILE A 63 14.28 -10.63 3.58
CA ILE A 63 14.67 -9.75 4.69
C ILE A 63 13.74 -8.55 4.80
N VAL A 64 13.47 -7.87 3.67
CA VAL A 64 12.69 -6.63 3.70
C VAL A 64 11.22 -6.92 3.99
N SER A 65 10.65 -7.94 3.36
CA SER A 65 9.25 -8.33 3.58
C SER A 65 8.97 -8.69 5.03
N GLU A 66 9.86 -9.46 5.67
CA GLU A 66 9.73 -9.85 7.06
C GLU A 66 9.75 -8.63 8.02
N LYS A 67 10.71 -7.72 7.84
CA LYS A 67 10.82 -6.51 8.68
C LYS A 67 9.68 -5.51 8.47
N VAL A 68 9.19 -5.36 7.25
CA VAL A 68 8.07 -4.47 6.94
C VAL A 68 6.76 -4.97 7.56
N GLY A 69 6.57 -6.29 7.64
CA GLY A 69 5.41 -6.91 8.29
C GLY A 69 4.07 -6.32 7.83
N ASP A 70 3.22 -5.98 8.79
CA ASP A 70 1.84 -5.50 8.54
C ASP A 70 1.72 -4.00 8.22
N ARG A 71 2.82 -3.26 8.09
CA ARG A 71 2.78 -1.83 7.77
C ARG A 71 2.01 -1.59 6.46
N PRO A 72 0.94 -0.77 6.44
CA PRO A 72 0.08 -0.63 5.26
C PRO A 72 0.71 0.18 4.13
N GLY A 73 1.80 0.94 4.40
CA GLY A 73 2.50 1.75 3.41
C GLY A 73 3.50 2.72 4.04
N GLY A 74 4.16 3.54 3.20
CA GLY A 74 5.16 4.48 3.67
C GLY A 74 6.44 3.78 4.16
N TYR A 75 6.91 2.81 3.40
CA TYR A 75 8.09 2.01 3.73
C TYR A 75 9.40 2.77 3.64
N THR A 76 9.39 3.90 2.93
CA THR A 76 10.57 4.71 2.69
C THR A 76 10.49 6.07 3.34
N ARG A 77 11.62 6.57 3.83
CA ARG A 77 11.78 7.92 4.38
C ARG A 77 12.83 8.68 3.57
N ILE A 78 12.58 9.96 3.32
CA ILE A 78 13.51 10.86 2.63
C ILE A 78 13.93 11.94 3.63
N ILE A 79 15.23 12.03 3.89
CA ILE A 79 15.85 13.02 4.77
C ILE A 79 16.67 13.97 3.89
N LYS A 80 16.40 15.26 3.95
CA LYS A 80 17.15 16.27 3.21
C LYS A 80 18.50 16.51 3.88
N LEU A 81 19.58 16.51 3.09
CA LEU A 81 20.96 16.67 3.57
C LEU A 81 21.56 18.06 3.28
N GLY A 82 20.85 18.90 2.52
CA GLY A 82 21.38 20.17 2.03
C GLY A 82 21.82 20.08 0.58
N ASN A 83 22.59 21.04 0.11
CA ASN A 83 22.97 21.19 -1.29
C ASN A 83 24.39 20.65 -1.54
N ARG A 84 24.59 20.07 -2.72
CA ARG A 84 25.90 19.58 -3.14
C ARG A 84 26.74 20.75 -3.69
N LEU A 85 27.99 20.85 -3.23
CA LEU A 85 28.94 21.82 -3.77
C LEU A 85 29.22 21.54 -5.26
N GLY A 86 29.27 22.60 -6.05
CA GLY A 86 29.53 22.55 -7.48
C GLY A 86 28.30 22.83 -8.33
N ASP A 87 27.23 22.02 -8.21
CA ASP A 87 25.99 22.16 -8.97
C ASP A 87 24.78 22.63 -8.17
N ASN A 88 24.97 22.88 -6.87
CA ASN A 88 23.94 23.33 -5.93
C ASN A 88 22.68 22.44 -5.93
N ALA A 89 22.80 21.17 -6.31
CA ALA A 89 21.68 20.23 -6.31
C ALA A 89 21.27 19.85 -4.90
N ASP A 90 19.96 19.88 -4.61
CA ASP A 90 19.40 19.40 -3.34
C ASP A 90 19.66 17.91 -3.17
N MET A 91 20.36 17.54 -2.10
CA MET A 91 20.67 16.15 -1.75
C MET A 91 19.71 15.61 -0.72
N ALA A 92 19.48 14.30 -0.77
CA ALA A 92 18.68 13.58 0.20
C ALA A 92 19.21 12.17 0.43
N LEU A 93 19.05 11.71 1.65
CA LEU A 93 19.14 10.31 2.03
C LEU A 93 17.75 9.68 1.90
N ILE A 94 17.61 8.61 1.13
CA ILE A 94 16.43 7.76 1.15
C ILE A 94 16.77 6.45 1.87
N GLU A 95 15.91 6.03 2.78
CA GLU A 95 16.09 4.84 3.60
C GLU A 95 14.80 4.04 3.77
N LEU A 96 14.93 2.75 4.06
CA LEU A 96 13.83 1.91 4.51
C LEU A 96 13.60 2.15 6.01
N VAL A 97 12.39 2.58 6.38
CA VAL A 97 12.04 3.03 7.74
C VAL A 97 12.29 1.96 8.80
N ASP A 98 11.96 0.70 8.47
CA ASP A 98 12.04 -0.42 9.41
C ASP A 98 13.46 -0.94 9.67
N PHE A 99 14.45 -0.40 8.95
CA PHE A 99 15.88 -0.71 9.12
C PHE A 99 16.65 0.40 9.84
N ASN A 100 15.97 1.46 10.26
CA ASN A 100 16.61 2.57 10.96
C ASN A 100 16.45 2.41 12.47
N GLU A 101 17.55 2.15 13.15
CA GLU A 101 17.62 2.00 14.61
C GLU A 101 17.73 3.35 15.34
N VAL A 102 18.16 4.41 14.64
CA VAL A 102 18.46 5.72 15.25
C VAL A 102 17.22 6.60 15.40
N TYR A 103 16.22 6.44 14.52
CA TYR A 103 14.99 7.24 14.52
C TYR A 103 13.76 6.42 14.91
N GLU A 104 13.89 5.52 15.85
CA GLU A 104 12.74 4.98 16.55
C GLU A 104 12.15 6.10 17.40
N THR A 105 11.25 6.85 16.82
CA THR A 105 10.42 7.77 17.57
C THR A 105 9.47 6.91 18.41
N ASP A 106 9.73 6.84 19.70
CA ASP A 106 8.70 6.53 20.68
C ASP A 106 7.52 7.44 20.38
N LYS A 107 6.52 6.92 19.70
CA LYS A 107 5.28 7.66 19.45
C LYS A 107 4.72 7.97 20.83
N PRO A 108 4.70 9.24 21.29
CA PRO A 108 4.11 9.56 22.57
C PRO A 108 2.67 9.05 22.51
N LYS A 109 2.33 8.10 23.38
CA LYS A 109 0.96 7.59 23.53
C LYS A 109 0.07 8.82 23.67
N LYS A 110 -0.77 9.09 22.66
CA LYS A 110 -1.75 10.19 22.71
C LYS A 110 -2.51 10.02 24.02
N LYS A 111 -2.22 10.87 25.01
CA LYS A 111 -3.00 10.95 26.23
C LYS A 111 -4.42 11.25 25.79
N LYS A 112 -5.35 10.28 25.99
CA LYS A 112 -6.77 10.50 25.77
C LYS A 112 -7.12 11.77 26.52
N SER A 113 -7.42 12.86 25.80
CA SER A 113 -7.92 14.09 26.39
C SER A 113 -9.17 13.69 27.17
N ARG A 114 -9.09 13.82 28.50
CA ARG A 114 -10.28 13.71 29.34
C ARG A 114 -11.19 14.84 28.87
N ARG A 115 -12.22 14.51 28.11
CA ARG A 115 -13.36 15.39 27.91
C ARG A 115 -13.87 15.73 29.29
N ARG A 116 -13.64 16.98 29.71
CA ARG A 116 -14.32 17.57 30.88
C ARG A 116 -15.82 17.40 30.61
N GLY A 117 -16.47 16.71 31.56
CA GLY A 117 -17.89 16.44 31.49
C GLY A 117 -18.67 17.72 31.28
N ALA A 118 -19.45 17.76 30.22
CA ALA A 118 -20.52 18.73 30.06
C ALA A 118 -21.54 18.47 31.16
N LYS A 119 -21.75 19.48 31.99
CA LYS A 119 -22.72 19.56 33.05
C LYS A 119 -24.11 19.24 32.46
N LYS A 120 -24.70 18.16 32.93
CA LYS A 120 -26.06 17.72 32.59
C LYS A 120 -27.02 18.77 33.15
N VAL A 121 -27.61 19.58 32.29
CA VAL A 121 -28.78 20.40 32.62
C VAL A 121 -29.97 19.50 32.42
N ALA A 122 -30.79 19.35 33.47
CA ALA A 122 -32.01 18.58 33.47
C ALA A 122 -33.07 19.20 32.50
N PRO A 123 -33.88 18.36 31.83
CA PRO A 123 -34.98 18.88 31.05
C PRO A 123 -36.19 19.14 31.96
N ALA A 124 -36.80 20.32 31.78
CA ALA A 124 -38.14 20.60 32.25
C ALA A 124 -39.13 19.95 31.27
N GLU A 125 -40.07 19.24 31.86
CA GLU A 125 -41.26 18.69 31.21
C GLU A 125 -42.12 19.78 30.62
N VAL A 126 -42.60 19.59 29.40
CA VAL A 126 -43.89 20.09 28.93
C VAL A 126 -44.51 19.06 27.99
N ASP A 127 -45.68 18.64 28.42
CA ASP A 127 -46.66 17.79 27.76
C ASP A 127 -47.16 18.35 26.42
N ALA A 128 -47.77 17.45 25.70
CA ALA A 128 -48.84 17.55 24.70
C ALA A 128 -48.37 17.08 23.30
N GLU A 129 -48.80 15.99 22.87
CA GLU A 129 -50.05 15.42 22.38
C GLU A 129 -50.03 15.25 20.83
N VAL A 130 -50.07 13.96 20.49
CA VAL A 130 -50.88 13.33 19.43
C VAL A 130 -50.86 13.95 18.01
N VAL A 131 -50.48 13.19 17.01
CA VAL A 131 -51.34 12.45 16.07
C VAL A 131 -50.53 11.51 15.18
N ALA A 132 -51.06 10.33 15.09
CA ALA A 132 -50.72 9.24 14.20
C ALA A 132 -50.76 9.62 12.71
N ASP A 133 -49.96 9.02 11.91
CA ASP A 133 -50.39 8.20 10.76
C ASP A 133 -49.21 7.43 10.15
N ALA A 134 -49.32 6.15 10.09
CA ALA A 134 -48.66 5.21 9.19
C ALA A 134 -49.77 4.76 8.23
N PRO A 135 -49.57 3.90 7.25
CA PRO A 135 -48.42 3.38 6.51
C PRO A 135 -48.65 3.42 4.99
N VAL A 136 -47.73 2.91 4.19
CA VAL A 136 -47.91 2.13 2.92
C VAL A 136 -46.48 1.81 2.45
N ALA A 137 -45.98 0.65 2.50
CA ALA A 137 -46.07 -0.61 1.79
C ALA A 137 -46.03 -0.49 0.26
N ASP A 138 -45.23 -1.45 -0.24
CA ASP A 138 -45.21 -1.99 -1.60
C ASP A 138 -44.14 -1.42 -2.52
N GLU A 139 -43.35 -2.13 -3.25
CA GLU A 139 -43.39 -3.49 -3.80
C GLU A 139 -42.04 -3.73 -4.46
N ALA A 140 -41.51 -4.94 -4.29
CA ALA A 140 -40.58 -5.52 -5.26
C ALA A 140 -41.39 -6.14 -6.40
N PRO A 141 -40.87 -6.30 -7.60
CA PRO A 141 -40.58 -7.63 -8.12
C PRO A 141 -39.21 -7.71 -8.82
N ALA A 142 -38.40 -8.73 -8.63
CA ALA A 142 -38.44 -10.10 -9.07
C ALA A 142 -38.39 -10.29 -10.61
N GLU A 143 -37.37 -11.06 -10.98
CA GLU A 143 -37.28 -11.97 -12.13
C GLU A 143 -37.24 -11.37 -13.54
N VAL A 144 -36.15 -11.69 -14.23
CA VAL A 144 -36.13 -12.68 -15.33
C VAL A 144 -34.74 -13.32 -15.42
N ALA A 145 -34.70 -14.46 -15.22
CA ALA A 145 -34.17 -15.73 -15.59
C ALA A 145 -33.82 -15.87 -17.07
N ALA A 146 -32.72 -16.58 -17.25
CA ALA A 146 -32.48 -17.69 -18.15
C ALA A 146 -32.20 -17.47 -19.64
N GLU A 147 -31.32 -18.32 -20.05
CA GLU A 147 -31.03 -18.92 -21.37
C GLU A 147 -30.02 -18.16 -22.23
N ALA A 148 -28.91 -18.73 -22.61
CA ALA A 148 -28.75 -19.97 -23.32
C ALA A 148 -27.36 -20.58 -23.12
N ALA A 149 -27.39 -21.83 -22.88
CA ALA A 149 -26.36 -22.81 -23.06
C ALA A 149 -26.01 -22.99 -24.54
N ASP A 150 -24.82 -23.57 -24.74
CA ASP A 150 -24.49 -24.52 -25.80
C ASP A 150 -24.14 -23.95 -27.20
N GLU A 151 -22.96 -24.13 -27.57
CA GLU A 151 -22.47 -24.83 -28.78
C GLU A 151 -20.95 -24.93 -28.75
N SER A 152 -20.54 -26.07 -28.50
CA SER A 152 -19.96 -27.19 -29.25
C SER A 152 -18.46 -27.05 -29.43
N ALA A 153 -17.82 -27.91 -28.76
CA ALA A 153 -16.96 -28.99 -29.23
C ALA A 153 -16.83 -29.10 -30.74
N SER A 154 -15.64 -29.13 -31.17
CA SER A 154 -15.07 -29.91 -32.28
C SER A 154 -14.10 -29.08 -33.12
N SER A 155 -12.86 -29.35 -33.00
CA SER A 155 -11.97 -29.82 -34.05
C SER A 155 -10.63 -30.21 -33.44
N GLU A 156 -10.64 -31.48 -33.03
CA GLU A 156 -9.42 -32.28 -33.03
C GLU A 156 -9.04 -32.56 -34.48
N GLU A 157 -7.76 -32.78 -34.61
CA GLU A 157 -7.06 -33.51 -35.68
C GLU A 157 -6.55 -32.70 -36.88
N GLU A 158 -5.37 -33.06 -37.08
CA GLU A 158 -4.46 -33.11 -38.22
C GLU A 158 -3.45 -31.96 -38.32
N ASN A 159 -2.23 -32.18 -37.84
CA ASN A 159 -1.12 -32.47 -38.74
C ASN A 159 0.06 -33.12 -37.99
N LYS A 160 0.14 -34.39 -38.18
CA LYS A 160 1.31 -35.22 -38.00
C LYS A 160 1.88 -35.50 -39.39
N ALA A 161 3.15 -35.31 -39.57
CA ALA A 161 4.02 -35.62 -40.70
C ALA A 161 4.51 -34.42 -41.57
N GLU A 162 5.69 -34.00 -41.35
CA GLU A 162 6.90 -34.24 -42.14
C GLU A 162 8.13 -33.77 -41.36
#